data_97d777825db9d2134307d5711bc7d430
#
_entry.id   97d777825db9d2134307d5711bc7d430
#
_cell.length_a   1.000
_cell.length_b   1.000
_cell.length_c   1.000
_cell.angle_alpha   90.00
_cell.angle_beta   90.00
_cell.angle_gamma   90.00
#
_symmetry.space_group_name_H-M   'P 1'
#
loop_
_entity.id
_entity.type
_entity.pdbx_description
1 polymer ?
#
loop_
_entity_poly.entity_id
_entity_poly.type
_entity_poly.pdbx_seq_one_letter_code
_entity_poly.pdbx_strand_id
1 'polypeptide(L)'
;MMNAKAAELGCTNTHFNNCNGLPDPNHVVSARDMALISREAIKNSMFRKIVGTVRYEIPPTNKHADPTPLNNHHQMISAYKGRQNLYEYCVGGKTGWTSDAGNTLVTFAEKMV
;
A
#
# COMPACT_ATOMS: atom_id res chain seq x y z
N MET A 1 13.08 -6.89 13.12
CA MET A 1 11.65 -7.25 13.17
C MET A 1 11.07 -7.50 11.77
N MET A 2 11.14 -6.55 10.82
CA MET A 2 10.61 -6.74 9.44
C MET A 2 11.24 -7.95 8.72
N ASN A 3 12.57 -8.07 8.73
CA ASN A 3 13.27 -9.19 8.07
C ASN A 3 12.94 -10.56 8.69
N ALA A 4 12.76 -10.63 10.02
CA ALA A 4 12.35 -11.87 10.68
C ALA A 4 10.93 -12.28 10.24
N LYS A 5 10.01 -11.32 10.13
CA LYS A 5 8.64 -11.60 9.62
C LYS A 5 8.64 -12.02 8.16
N ALA A 6 9.45 -11.38 7.32
CA ALA A 6 9.61 -11.78 5.92
C ALA A 6 10.11 -13.23 5.81
N ALA A 7 11.11 -13.61 6.59
CA ALA A 7 11.61 -14.98 6.62
C ALA A 7 10.55 -15.99 7.10
N GLU A 8 9.80 -15.65 8.15
CA GLU A 8 8.67 -16.46 8.66
C GLU A 8 7.62 -16.72 7.57
N LEU A 9 7.36 -15.73 6.70
CA LEU A 9 6.42 -15.83 5.59
C LEU A 9 6.97 -16.58 4.36
N GLY A 10 8.22 -17.02 4.41
CA GLY A 10 8.88 -17.73 3.32
C GLY A 10 9.45 -16.82 2.23
N CYS A 11 9.72 -15.56 2.53
CA CYS A 11 10.41 -14.65 1.63
C CYS A 11 11.90 -15.00 1.55
N THR A 12 12.40 -15.22 0.35
CA THR A 12 13.78 -15.62 0.10
C THR A 12 14.61 -14.58 -0.64
N ASN A 13 13.96 -13.56 -1.22
CA ASN A 13 14.57 -12.49 -2.01
C ASN A 13 14.14 -11.12 -1.49
N THR A 14 14.19 -10.94 -0.18
CA THR A 14 13.71 -9.72 0.48
C THR A 14 14.66 -9.34 1.61
N HIS A 15 15.03 -8.07 1.65
CA HIS A 15 15.75 -7.49 2.78
C HIS A 15 15.30 -6.04 3.00
N PHE A 16 14.91 -5.71 4.21
CA PHE A 16 14.49 -4.37 4.61
C PHE A 16 15.57 -3.71 5.48
N ASN A 17 16.06 -2.54 5.04
CA ASN A 17 16.98 -1.69 5.80
C ASN A 17 16.27 -0.57 6.57
N ASN A 18 15.04 -0.24 6.17
CA ASN A 18 14.24 0.79 6.83
C ASN A 18 12.75 0.42 6.78
N CYS A 19 11.94 1.15 7.53
CA CYS A 19 10.48 0.95 7.56
C CYS A 19 9.69 1.98 6.73
N ASN A 20 10.36 2.98 6.17
CA ASN A 20 9.73 4.10 5.47
C ASN A 20 9.82 4.01 3.94
N GLY A 21 10.54 3.03 3.39
CA GLY A 21 10.66 2.80 1.96
C GLY A 21 11.62 3.74 1.24
N LEU A 22 12.52 4.42 1.96
CA LEU A 22 13.57 5.22 1.31
C LEU A 22 14.59 4.32 0.61
N PRO A 23 15.16 4.79 -0.52
CA PRO A 23 16.12 4.03 -1.29
C PRO A 23 17.36 3.64 -0.48
N ASP A 24 17.77 2.39 -0.62
CA ASP A 24 19.00 1.85 -0.09
C ASP A 24 19.39 0.64 -0.96
N PRO A 25 20.65 0.44 -1.33
CA PRO A 25 21.07 -0.66 -2.19
C PRO A 25 20.70 -2.05 -1.68
N ASN A 26 20.56 -2.19 -0.36
CA ASN A 26 20.19 -3.45 0.28
C ASN A 26 18.70 -3.52 0.67
N HIS A 27 17.91 -2.50 0.32
CA HIS A 27 16.46 -2.47 0.58
C HIS A 27 15.71 -3.00 -0.65
N VAL A 28 15.52 -4.31 -0.69
CA VAL A 28 15.03 -5.02 -1.88
C VAL A 28 13.91 -5.99 -1.55
N VAL A 29 13.03 -6.20 -2.53
CA VAL A 29 11.94 -7.18 -2.44
C VAL A 29 11.64 -7.72 -3.84
N SER A 30 11.37 -9.03 -3.95
CA SER A 30 10.84 -9.60 -5.18
C SER A 30 9.31 -9.46 -5.24
N ALA A 31 8.75 -9.48 -6.44
CA ALA A 31 7.29 -9.46 -6.64
C ALA A 31 6.60 -10.65 -5.92
N ARG A 32 7.22 -11.84 -5.96
CA ARG A 32 6.73 -13.03 -5.27
C ARG A 32 6.67 -12.80 -3.75
N ASP A 33 7.76 -12.28 -3.18
CA ASP A 33 7.84 -12.05 -1.73
C ASP A 33 6.87 -10.95 -1.29
N MET A 34 6.72 -9.89 -2.10
CA MET A 34 5.72 -8.85 -1.84
C MET A 34 4.30 -9.44 -1.86
N ALA A 35 4.01 -10.41 -2.73
CA ALA A 35 2.72 -11.10 -2.73
C ALA A 35 2.51 -11.94 -1.45
N LEU A 36 3.55 -12.60 -0.92
CA LEU A 36 3.48 -13.33 0.35
C LEU A 36 3.20 -12.38 1.53
N ILE A 37 3.92 -11.26 1.60
CA ILE A 37 3.73 -10.22 2.62
C ILE A 37 2.32 -9.64 2.52
N SER A 38 1.88 -9.32 1.32
CA SER A 38 0.56 -8.74 1.05
C SER A 38 -0.58 -9.68 1.44
N ARG A 39 -0.44 -10.97 1.14
CA ARG A 39 -1.40 -12.01 1.51
C ARG A 39 -1.55 -12.14 3.03
N GLU A 40 -0.49 -11.95 3.78
CA GLU A 40 -0.57 -11.92 5.25
C GLU A 40 -1.21 -10.62 5.74
N ALA A 41 -0.76 -9.49 5.21
CA ALA A 41 -1.25 -8.18 5.63
C ALA A 41 -2.77 -8.01 5.45
N ILE A 42 -3.32 -8.49 4.33
CA ILE A 42 -4.76 -8.33 4.02
C ILE A 42 -5.69 -9.13 4.96
N LYS A 43 -5.16 -10.07 5.73
CA LYS A 43 -5.92 -10.76 6.79
C LYS A 43 -6.27 -9.84 7.95
N ASN A 44 -5.49 -8.77 8.15
CA ASN A 44 -5.75 -7.80 9.21
C ASN A 44 -6.86 -6.84 8.76
N SER A 45 -7.96 -6.80 9.52
CA SER A 45 -9.14 -5.99 9.18
C SER A 45 -8.87 -4.48 9.15
N MET A 46 -8.00 -3.99 10.04
CA MET A 46 -7.63 -2.57 10.06
C MET A 46 -6.75 -2.20 8.86
N PHE A 47 -5.78 -3.05 8.53
CA PHE A 47 -4.98 -2.89 7.31
C PHE A 47 -5.88 -2.84 6.07
N ARG A 48 -6.80 -3.81 5.95
CA ARG A 48 -7.77 -3.88 4.85
C ARG A 48 -8.62 -2.60 4.75
N LYS A 49 -9.13 -2.11 5.87
CA LYS A 49 -9.87 -0.85 5.94
C LYS A 49 -9.06 0.34 5.44
N ILE A 50 -7.82 0.47 5.89
CA ILE A 50 -6.94 1.60 5.53
C ILE A 50 -6.61 1.57 4.03
N VAL A 51 -6.16 0.44 3.49
CA VAL A 51 -5.76 0.35 2.07
C VAL A 51 -6.93 0.44 1.10
N GLY A 52 -8.16 0.16 1.57
CA GLY A 52 -9.39 0.29 0.79
C GLY A 52 -10.10 1.64 0.93
N THR A 53 -9.61 2.54 1.79
CA THR A 53 -10.22 3.85 1.99
C THR A 53 -9.94 4.76 0.81
N VAL A 54 -10.98 5.20 0.11
CA VAL A 54 -10.88 6.06 -1.08
C VAL A 54 -10.60 7.51 -0.71
N ARG A 55 -11.29 8.01 0.32
CA ARG A 55 -11.13 9.38 0.85
C ARG A 55 -11.20 9.35 2.36
N TYR A 56 -10.38 10.14 2.98
CA TYR A 56 -10.40 10.39 4.42
C TYR A 56 -10.21 11.87 4.69
N GLU A 57 -10.77 12.36 5.78
CA GLU A 57 -10.59 13.75 6.21
C GLU A 57 -9.99 13.77 7.61
N ILE A 58 -8.82 14.38 7.73
CA ILE A 58 -8.22 14.62 9.04
C ILE A 58 -8.96 15.79 9.67
N PRO A 59 -9.54 15.63 10.87
CA PRO A 59 -10.27 16.71 11.54
C PRO A 59 -9.33 17.86 11.91
N PRO A 60 -9.87 19.06 12.15
CA PRO A 60 -9.09 20.21 12.62
C PRO A 60 -8.26 19.86 13.86
N THR A 61 -7.11 20.50 13.97
CA THR A 61 -6.21 20.40 15.13
C THR A 61 -5.96 21.78 15.75
N ASN A 62 -5.29 21.82 16.89
CA ASN A 62 -4.90 23.09 17.51
C ASN A 62 -3.91 23.92 16.68
N LYS A 63 -3.29 23.32 15.66
CA LYS A 63 -2.32 23.97 14.76
C LYS A 63 -2.85 24.18 13.35
N HIS A 64 -3.96 23.54 12.99
CA HIS A 64 -4.57 23.60 11.68
C HIS A 64 -6.09 23.65 11.84
N ALA A 65 -6.66 24.82 11.63
CA ALA A 65 -8.08 25.08 11.93
C ALA A 65 -9.05 24.41 10.92
N ASP A 66 -8.59 24.17 9.70
CA ASP A 66 -9.40 23.54 8.67
C ASP A 66 -9.16 22.04 8.59
N PRO A 67 -10.17 21.24 8.22
CA PRO A 67 -9.98 19.81 7.98
C PRO A 67 -9.09 19.60 6.75
N THR A 68 -8.25 18.55 6.78
CA THR A 68 -7.35 18.22 5.68
C THR A 68 -7.90 17.01 4.92
N PRO A 69 -8.39 17.20 3.67
CA PRO A 69 -8.86 16.09 2.86
C PRO A 69 -7.70 15.29 2.27
N LEU A 70 -7.77 13.97 2.38
CA LEU A 70 -6.85 13.02 1.79
C LEU A 70 -7.59 12.18 0.75
N ASN A 71 -7.02 12.04 -0.44
CA ASN A 71 -7.53 11.17 -1.49
C ASN A 71 -6.55 10.04 -1.75
N ASN A 72 -7.08 8.83 -1.90
CA ASN A 72 -6.25 7.69 -2.27
C ASN A 72 -5.75 7.87 -3.71
N HIS A 73 -4.46 7.72 -3.90
CA HIS A 73 -3.84 7.84 -5.23
C HIS A 73 -3.93 6.55 -6.06
N HIS A 74 -4.43 5.46 -5.48
CA HIS A 74 -4.61 4.19 -6.18
C HIS A 74 -5.79 4.29 -7.15
N GLN A 75 -5.50 4.44 -8.43
CA GLN A 75 -6.50 4.75 -9.46
C GLN A 75 -7.49 3.61 -9.75
N MET A 76 -7.21 2.39 -9.30
CA MET A 76 -8.14 1.28 -9.47
C MET A 76 -9.30 1.32 -8.45
N ILE A 77 -9.19 2.12 -7.37
CA ILE A 77 -10.27 2.31 -6.40
C ILE A 77 -10.73 3.76 -6.28
N SER A 78 -9.93 4.72 -6.73
CA SER A 78 -10.18 6.15 -6.55
C SER A 78 -10.31 6.88 -7.89
N ALA A 79 -11.40 7.59 -8.06
CA ALA A 79 -11.65 8.45 -9.23
C ALA A 79 -10.96 9.82 -9.14
N TYR A 80 -10.11 10.06 -8.13
CA TYR A 80 -9.47 11.36 -7.89
C TYR A 80 -8.70 11.91 -9.11
N LYS A 81 -8.05 11.02 -9.87
CA LYS A 81 -7.32 11.36 -11.12
C LYS A 81 -8.04 10.91 -12.38
N GLY A 82 -9.33 10.59 -12.30
CA GLY A 82 -10.13 10.09 -13.41
C GLY A 82 -10.68 8.68 -13.16
N ARG A 83 -11.58 8.24 -14.03
CA ARG A 83 -12.32 6.97 -13.86
C ARG A 83 -11.83 5.83 -14.75
N GLN A 84 -10.92 6.11 -15.67
CA GLN A 84 -10.48 5.18 -16.72
C GLN A 84 -9.78 3.92 -16.19
N ASN A 85 -9.28 3.96 -14.96
CA ASN A 85 -8.53 2.87 -14.33
C ASN A 85 -9.32 2.17 -13.22
N LEU A 86 -10.56 2.57 -12.96
CA LEU A 86 -11.38 1.94 -11.93
C LEU A 86 -11.61 0.46 -12.27
N TYR A 87 -11.46 -0.40 -11.26
CA TYR A 87 -11.69 -1.82 -11.37
C TYR A 87 -12.61 -2.30 -10.25
N GLU A 88 -13.78 -2.82 -10.62
CA GLU A 88 -14.86 -3.14 -9.67
C GLU A 88 -14.48 -4.16 -8.60
N TYR A 89 -13.51 -5.04 -8.88
CA TYR A 89 -13.04 -6.04 -7.92
C TYR A 89 -11.85 -5.56 -7.07
N CYS A 90 -11.34 -4.36 -7.30
CA CYS A 90 -10.24 -3.83 -6.50
C CYS A 90 -10.74 -3.42 -5.12
N VAL A 91 -10.16 -4.02 -4.09
CA VAL A 91 -10.53 -3.77 -2.69
C VAL A 91 -9.52 -2.91 -1.94
N GLY A 92 -8.44 -2.54 -2.59
CA GLY A 92 -7.43 -1.67 -2.00
C GLY A 92 -6.03 -1.87 -2.57
N GLY A 93 -5.08 -1.18 -2.01
CA GLY A 93 -3.69 -1.29 -2.41
C GLY A 93 -2.81 -0.18 -1.85
N LYS A 94 -1.58 -0.11 -2.36
CA LYS A 94 -0.62 0.92 -1.98
C LYS A 94 0.21 1.32 -3.21
N THR A 95 0.23 2.60 -3.47
CA THR A 95 1.14 3.22 -4.45
C THR A 95 2.46 3.60 -3.78
N GLY A 96 3.52 3.65 -4.55
CA GLY A 96 4.81 4.17 -4.11
C GLY A 96 5.55 4.86 -5.26
N TRP A 97 6.44 5.75 -4.90
CA TRP A 97 7.35 6.37 -5.85
C TRP A 97 8.64 6.81 -5.16
N THR A 98 9.74 6.52 -5.81
CA THR A 98 11.06 7.11 -5.52
C THR A 98 11.79 7.34 -6.84
N SER A 99 12.84 8.19 -6.85
CA SER A 99 13.67 8.38 -8.05
C SER A 99 14.29 7.08 -8.55
N ASP A 100 14.65 6.19 -7.63
CA ASP A 100 15.34 4.94 -7.93
C ASP A 100 14.38 3.83 -8.38
N ALA A 101 13.24 3.70 -7.70
CA ALA A 101 12.27 2.64 -7.97
C ALA A 101 11.25 2.99 -9.07
N GLY A 102 11.07 4.29 -9.37
CA GLY A 102 9.97 4.75 -10.21
C GLY A 102 8.61 4.54 -9.55
N ASN A 103 7.57 4.38 -10.36
CA ASN A 103 6.23 4.09 -9.86
C ASN A 103 6.10 2.62 -9.49
N THR A 104 5.60 2.36 -8.29
CA THR A 104 5.34 1.02 -7.78
C THR A 104 3.89 0.89 -7.31
N LEU A 105 3.34 -0.31 -7.40
CA LEU A 105 1.96 -0.59 -7.01
C LEU A 105 1.83 -2.00 -6.44
N VAL A 106 1.17 -2.09 -5.28
CA VAL A 106 0.56 -3.31 -4.78
C VAL A 106 -0.95 -3.16 -4.86
N THR A 107 -1.65 -4.13 -5.41
CA THR A 107 -3.11 -4.12 -5.57
C THR A 107 -3.72 -5.38 -5.00
N PHE A 108 -4.85 -5.22 -4.34
CA PHE A 108 -5.69 -6.31 -3.84
C PHE A 108 -7.00 -6.32 -4.61
N ALA A 109 -7.35 -7.46 -5.16
CA ALA A 109 -8.63 -7.65 -5.85
C ALA A 109 -9.33 -8.91 -5.33
N GLU A 110 -10.65 -8.85 -5.18
CA GLU A 110 -11.49 -9.96 -4.76
C GLU A 110 -12.69 -10.08 -5.67
N LYS A 111 -12.87 -11.25 -6.24
CA LYS A 111 -14.08 -11.60 -6.95
C LYS A 111 -14.80 -12.69 -6.17
N MET A 112 -16.01 -12.41 -5.70
CA MET A 112 -16.88 -13.46 -5.19
C MET A 112 -17.32 -14.34 -6.35
N VAL A 113 -17.08 -15.61 -6.22
CA VAL A 113 -17.49 -16.66 -7.19
C VAL A 113 -18.84 -17.18 -6.78
#